data_bd07c83abcf3c553cd8f604227a58829
#
_entry.id   bd07c83abcf3c553cd8f604227a58829
#
_cell.length_a   1.000
_cell.length_b   1.000
_cell.length_c   1.000
_cell.angle_alpha   90.00
_cell.angle_beta   90.00
_cell.angle_gamma   90.00
#
_symmetry.space_group_name_H-M   'P 1'
#
loop_
_entity.id
_entity.type
_entity.pdbx_description
1 polymer ?
#
loop_
_entity_poly.entity_id
_entity_poly.type
_entity_poly.pdbx_seq_one_letter_code
_entity_poly.pdbx_strand_id
1 'polypeptide(L)'
;GCDTVFTTGGAQSNHAALTAACAARLGMKCILLLKRRGVTEHRGNLVLDELFGAEVRLLDMDSYDEIYAEMHRIGGTLEQAGHKCCYIPVGASTALGAVGYVSGAREIAVQAMAAGVRLGHIVSATGSGGTAAGLLLGAGLFLPGVKVTGIAVDSSPFDKIVPRLAGEAAALLECPFQPEENAFQMVEHMGPGYALPNPEDTPYIEELARTEGNVLLTTGAKELGAFA
;
A
#
# COMPACT_ATOMS: atom_id res chain seq x y z
N GLY A 1 15.97 15.28 -10.60
CA GLY A 1 15.00 14.23 -10.42
C GLY A 1 15.45 12.94 -11.06
N CYS A 2 14.79 11.82 -10.75
CA CYS A 2 15.01 10.54 -11.41
C CYS A 2 14.27 10.50 -12.76
N ASP A 3 14.75 9.67 -13.69
CA ASP A 3 14.08 9.37 -14.95
C ASP A 3 13.54 7.94 -15.01
N THR A 4 14.01 7.09 -14.09
CA THR A 4 13.63 5.69 -13.99
C THR A 4 13.23 5.34 -12.57
N VAL A 5 12.06 4.69 -12.39
CA VAL A 5 11.57 4.23 -11.10
C VAL A 5 11.47 2.71 -11.07
N PHE A 6 11.93 2.15 -9.96
CA PHE A 6 11.79 0.74 -9.63
C PHE A 6 10.83 0.55 -8.47
N THR A 7 10.01 -0.49 -8.53
CA THR A 7 9.28 -0.98 -7.35
C THR A 7 9.02 -2.48 -7.42
N THR A 8 8.45 -3.02 -6.35
CA THR A 8 8.14 -4.44 -6.19
C THR A 8 6.79 -4.66 -5.51
N GLY A 9 6.29 -5.87 -5.61
CA GLY A 9 5.04 -6.34 -4.99
C GLY A 9 4.71 -7.75 -5.45
N GLY A 10 3.51 -8.21 -5.14
CA GLY A 10 2.94 -9.40 -5.80
C GLY A 10 2.52 -9.06 -7.24
N ALA A 11 2.27 -10.07 -8.07
CA ALA A 11 1.86 -9.90 -9.47
C ALA A 11 0.58 -9.07 -9.66
N GLN A 12 -0.28 -8.97 -8.65
CA GLN A 12 -1.52 -8.18 -8.68
C GLN A 12 -1.44 -6.96 -7.73
N SER A 13 -0.24 -6.42 -7.50
CA SER A 13 -0.03 -5.31 -6.59
C SER A 13 -0.68 -4.02 -7.08
N ASN A 14 -1.62 -3.46 -6.31
CA ASN A 14 -2.17 -2.13 -6.55
C ASN A 14 -1.11 -1.03 -6.44
N HIS A 15 -0.16 -1.19 -5.50
CA HIS A 15 0.96 -0.28 -5.35
C HIS A 15 1.83 -0.23 -6.63
N ALA A 16 2.13 -1.38 -7.23
CA ALA A 16 2.91 -1.45 -8.46
C ALA A 16 2.16 -0.74 -9.62
N ALA A 17 0.88 -1.05 -9.81
CA ALA A 17 0.07 -0.43 -10.86
C ALA A 17 -0.06 1.09 -10.68
N LEU A 18 -0.25 1.58 -9.46
CA LEU A 18 -0.26 3.02 -9.19
C LEU A 18 1.10 3.67 -9.44
N THR A 19 2.20 2.97 -9.12
CA THR A 19 3.55 3.46 -9.43
C THR A 19 3.75 3.56 -10.95
N ALA A 20 3.32 2.56 -11.71
CA ALA A 20 3.38 2.59 -13.17
C ALA A 20 2.56 3.75 -13.75
N ALA A 21 1.32 3.93 -13.27
CA ALA A 21 0.47 5.04 -13.68
C ALA A 21 1.08 6.42 -13.40
N CYS A 22 1.67 6.60 -12.22
CA CYS A 22 2.35 7.84 -11.86
C CYS A 22 3.60 8.07 -12.71
N ALA A 23 4.40 7.03 -12.95
CA ALA A 23 5.58 7.11 -13.81
C ALA A 23 5.20 7.51 -15.24
N ALA A 24 4.16 6.90 -15.80
CA ALA A 24 3.64 7.26 -17.13
C ALA A 24 3.26 8.75 -17.20
N ARG A 25 2.54 9.26 -16.20
CA ARG A 25 2.17 10.69 -16.14
C ARG A 25 3.35 11.65 -16.02
N LEU A 26 4.44 11.19 -15.40
CA LEU A 26 5.66 11.98 -15.20
C LEU A 26 6.68 11.78 -16.32
N GLY A 27 6.40 10.95 -17.32
CA GLY A 27 7.32 10.64 -18.41
C GLY A 27 8.54 9.86 -17.94
N MET A 28 8.43 9.10 -16.86
CA MET A 28 9.50 8.28 -16.31
C MET A 28 9.42 6.85 -16.82
N LYS A 29 10.56 6.19 -17.00
CA LYS A 29 10.60 4.74 -17.17
C LYS A 29 10.20 4.06 -15.87
N CYS A 30 9.35 3.05 -15.94
CA CYS A 30 8.95 2.23 -14.79
C CYS A 30 9.37 0.79 -14.98
N ILE A 31 10.05 0.21 -14.00
CA ILE A 31 10.47 -1.19 -13.99
C ILE A 31 9.91 -1.86 -12.73
N LEU A 32 9.07 -2.85 -12.94
CA LEU A 32 8.37 -3.59 -11.89
C LEU A 32 8.98 -4.98 -11.75
N LEU A 33 9.53 -5.29 -10.58
CA LEU A 33 10.02 -6.63 -10.24
C LEU A 33 8.99 -7.29 -9.32
N LEU A 34 8.11 -8.11 -9.86
CA LEU A 34 6.95 -8.63 -9.15
C LEU A 34 7.11 -10.12 -8.81
N LYS A 35 6.69 -10.50 -7.60
CA LYS A 35 6.61 -11.91 -7.21
C LYS A 35 5.53 -12.63 -8.01
N ARG A 36 5.89 -13.68 -8.74
CA ARG A 36 4.97 -14.48 -9.54
C ARG A 36 3.92 -15.20 -8.70
N ARG A 37 4.34 -15.88 -7.63
CA ARG A 37 3.45 -16.63 -6.72
C ARG A 37 2.41 -17.51 -7.42
N GLY A 38 2.84 -18.24 -8.45
CA GLY A 38 1.97 -19.14 -9.21
C GLY A 38 1.00 -18.46 -10.18
N VAL A 39 1.11 -17.16 -10.41
CA VAL A 39 0.34 -16.45 -11.43
C VAL A 39 0.84 -16.89 -12.82
N THR A 40 -0.06 -17.49 -13.60
CA THR A 40 0.21 -17.98 -14.96
C THR A 40 -0.53 -17.20 -16.02
N GLU A 41 -1.54 -16.44 -15.62
CA GLU A 41 -2.39 -15.68 -16.53
C GLU A 41 -2.05 -14.20 -16.50
N HIS A 42 -2.05 -13.60 -17.68
CA HIS A 42 -1.85 -12.17 -17.87
C HIS A 42 -3.17 -11.44 -17.76
N ARG A 43 -3.54 -11.01 -16.57
CA ARG A 43 -4.82 -10.35 -16.27
C ARG A 43 -4.71 -9.34 -15.10
N GLY A 44 -5.75 -8.58 -14.88
CA GLY A 44 -5.85 -7.63 -13.77
C GLY A 44 -4.77 -6.55 -13.84
N ASN A 45 -4.06 -6.33 -12.73
CA ASN A 45 -3.04 -5.28 -12.64
C ASN A 45 -1.87 -5.49 -13.59
N LEU A 46 -1.51 -6.73 -13.96
CA LEU A 46 -0.47 -6.98 -14.96
C LEU A 46 -0.80 -6.35 -16.33
N VAL A 47 -2.08 -6.37 -16.71
CA VAL A 47 -2.53 -5.70 -17.95
C VAL A 47 -2.43 -4.17 -17.80
N LEU A 48 -2.81 -3.64 -16.63
CA LEU A 48 -2.70 -2.21 -16.36
C LEU A 48 -1.23 -1.74 -16.33
N ASP A 49 -0.35 -2.52 -15.74
CA ASP A 49 1.09 -2.23 -15.68
C ASP A 49 1.68 -2.04 -17.09
N GLU A 50 1.33 -2.95 -18.00
CA GLU A 50 1.78 -2.86 -19.40
C GLU A 50 1.11 -1.72 -20.17
N LEU A 51 -0.20 -1.48 -19.95
CA LEU A 51 -0.91 -0.35 -20.55
C LEU A 51 -0.30 1.00 -20.12
N PHE A 52 0.21 1.10 -18.91
CA PHE A 52 0.96 2.26 -18.43
C PHE A 52 2.40 2.32 -18.94
N GLY A 53 2.84 1.33 -19.70
CA GLY A 53 4.18 1.26 -20.30
C GLY A 53 5.28 0.82 -19.35
N ALA A 54 4.95 0.16 -18.25
CA ALA A 54 5.93 -0.40 -17.34
C ALA A 54 6.59 -1.65 -17.92
N GLU A 55 7.89 -1.80 -17.66
CA GLU A 55 8.62 -3.04 -17.89
C GLU A 55 8.35 -3.99 -16.72
N VAL A 56 7.55 -5.04 -16.95
CA VAL A 56 7.18 -6.00 -15.91
C VAL A 56 8.09 -7.22 -15.96
N ARG A 57 8.69 -7.55 -14.82
CA ARG A 57 9.49 -8.77 -14.62
C ARG A 57 8.87 -9.61 -13.50
N LEU A 58 8.29 -10.75 -13.87
CA LEU A 58 7.77 -11.73 -12.92
C LEU A 58 8.91 -12.62 -12.43
N LEU A 59 9.16 -12.59 -11.13
CA LEU A 59 10.26 -13.30 -10.48
C LEU A 59 9.72 -14.45 -9.63
N ASP A 60 10.42 -15.58 -9.67
CA ASP A 60 10.19 -16.74 -8.80
C ASP A 60 11.09 -16.63 -7.56
N MET A 61 11.02 -15.49 -6.88
CA MET A 61 11.74 -15.14 -5.67
C MET A 61 10.75 -14.86 -4.55
N ASP A 62 10.96 -15.43 -3.36
CA ASP A 62 10.08 -15.22 -2.20
C ASP A 62 10.58 -14.12 -1.26
N SER A 63 11.89 -13.87 -1.24
CA SER A 63 12.50 -12.83 -0.41
C SER A 63 12.42 -11.46 -1.09
N TYR A 64 11.96 -10.45 -0.36
CA TYR A 64 12.06 -9.06 -0.83
C TYR A 64 13.50 -8.56 -0.84
N ASP A 65 14.37 -9.05 0.03
CA ASP A 65 15.79 -8.66 0.04
C ASP A 65 16.51 -9.09 -1.26
N GLU A 66 16.20 -10.30 -1.76
CA GLU A 66 16.71 -10.77 -3.06
C GLU A 66 16.19 -9.90 -4.20
N ILE A 67 14.90 -9.52 -4.16
CA ILE A 67 14.32 -8.66 -5.18
C ILE A 67 14.94 -7.26 -5.13
N TYR A 68 15.16 -6.70 -3.95
CA TYR A 68 15.84 -5.41 -3.81
C TYR A 68 17.27 -5.46 -4.33
N ALA A 69 18.00 -6.54 -4.05
CA ALA A 69 19.34 -6.73 -4.62
C ALA A 69 19.30 -6.75 -6.16
N GLU A 70 18.32 -7.44 -6.75
CA GLU A 70 18.15 -7.49 -8.21
C GLU A 70 17.73 -6.11 -8.78
N MET A 71 16.85 -5.38 -8.09
CA MET A 71 16.51 -4.00 -8.46
C MET A 71 17.76 -3.12 -8.52
N HIS A 72 18.60 -3.17 -7.50
CA HIS A 72 19.84 -2.38 -7.47
C HIS A 72 20.85 -2.87 -8.51
N ARG A 73 20.94 -4.16 -8.79
CA ARG A 73 21.80 -4.70 -9.84
C ARG A 73 21.41 -4.16 -11.23
N ILE A 74 20.11 -4.18 -11.55
CA ILE A 74 19.58 -3.67 -12.82
C ILE A 74 19.75 -2.16 -12.89
N GLY A 75 19.39 -1.46 -11.81
CA GLY A 75 19.49 -0.01 -11.74
C GLY A 75 20.93 0.47 -11.86
N GLY A 76 21.89 -0.21 -11.22
CA GLY A 76 23.31 0.10 -11.36
C GLY A 76 23.81 0.03 -12.80
N THR A 77 23.28 -0.92 -13.60
CA THR A 77 23.60 -0.97 -15.04
C THR A 77 23.05 0.24 -15.81
N LEU A 78 21.83 0.66 -15.46
CA LEU A 78 21.19 1.84 -16.07
C LEU A 78 21.90 3.13 -15.64
N GLU A 79 22.30 3.22 -14.38
CA GLU A 79 23.03 4.37 -13.84
C GLU A 79 24.40 4.54 -14.51
N GLN A 80 25.10 3.43 -14.81
CA GLN A 80 26.33 3.46 -15.62
C GLN A 80 26.08 3.94 -17.07
N ALA A 81 24.87 3.74 -17.58
CA ALA A 81 24.44 4.25 -18.88
C ALA A 81 23.95 5.71 -18.84
N GLY A 82 23.98 6.36 -17.67
CA GLY A 82 23.64 7.77 -17.48
C GLY A 82 22.20 8.03 -17.01
N HIS A 83 21.41 6.99 -16.72
CA HIS A 83 20.08 7.13 -16.12
C HIS A 83 20.15 7.50 -14.64
N LYS A 84 19.05 8.08 -14.13
CA LYS A 84 18.89 8.40 -12.70
C LYS A 84 17.77 7.56 -12.13
N CYS A 85 18.13 6.53 -11.37
CA CYS A 85 17.20 5.58 -10.81
C CYS A 85 16.69 6.00 -9.43
N CYS A 86 15.42 5.75 -9.15
CA CYS A 86 14.86 5.76 -7.81
C CYS A 86 14.18 4.43 -7.49
N TYR A 87 14.27 4.03 -6.22
CA TYR A 87 13.83 2.73 -5.75
C TYR A 87 12.75 2.92 -4.69
N ILE A 88 11.53 2.47 -4.99
CA ILE A 88 10.40 2.54 -4.08
C ILE A 88 10.21 1.16 -3.45
N PRO A 89 10.26 1.02 -2.13
CA PRO A 89 10.05 -0.27 -1.49
C PRO A 89 8.59 -0.73 -1.63
N VAL A 90 8.34 -1.99 -1.30
CA VAL A 90 7.00 -2.59 -1.32
C VAL A 90 6.00 -1.72 -0.57
N GLY A 91 4.86 -1.46 -1.20
CA GLY A 91 3.80 -0.62 -0.64
C GLY A 91 4.15 0.86 -0.48
N ALA A 92 5.30 1.33 -0.99
CA ALA A 92 5.83 2.69 -0.75
C ALA A 92 5.88 3.06 0.75
N SER A 93 6.06 2.06 1.64
CA SER A 93 6.00 2.25 3.10
C SER A 93 7.29 2.89 3.62
N THR A 94 7.37 4.18 3.42
CA THR A 94 8.43 5.09 3.86
C THR A 94 7.81 6.29 4.56
N ALA A 95 8.62 7.09 5.26
CA ALA A 95 8.19 8.36 5.83
C ALA A 95 7.48 9.24 4.80
N LEU A 96 8.10 9.41 3.62
CA LEU A 96 7.52 10.20 2.52
C LEU A 96 6.21 9.61 1.99
N GLY A 97 6.14 8.29 1.82
CA GLY A 97 4.93 7.60 1.36
C GLY A 97 3.78 7.75 2.34
N ALA A 98 4.06 7.73 3.65
CA ALA A 98 3.06 7.91 4.69
C ALA A 98 2.42 9.32 4.67
N VAL A 99 3.15 10.36 4.25
CA VAL A 99 2.63 11.74 4.15
C VAL A 99 1.38 11.83 3.26
N GLY A 100 1.27 10.98 2.23
CA GLY A 100 0.07 10.92 1.40
C GLY A 100 -1.19 10.62 2.22
N TYR A 101 -1.09 9.72 3.20
CA TYR A 101 -2.22 9.39 4.08
C TYR A 101 -2.39 10.34 5.27
N VAL A 102 -1.39 11.14 5.61
CA VAL A 102 -1.58 12.32 6.49
C VAL A 102 -2.52 13.32 5.81
N SER A 103 -2.30 13.57 4.51
CA SER A 103 -3.20 14.38 3.70
C SER A 103 -4.60 13.76 3.56
N GLY A 104 -4.68 12.43 3.40
CA GLY A 104 -5.94 11.69 3.40
C GLY A 104 -6.73 11.84 4.70
N ALA A 105 -6.05 11.77 5.86
CA ALA A 105 -6.71 12.01 7.16
C ALA A 105 -7.24 13.44 7.30
N ARG A 106 -6.52 14.43 6.78
CA ARG A 106 -7.01 15.82 6.70
C ARG A 106 -8.26 15.93 5.82
N GLU A 107 -8.28 15.24 4.69
CA GLU A 107 -9.44 15.22 3.80
C GLU A 107 -10.64 14.55 4.49
N ILE A 108 -10.45 13.42 5.18
CA ILE A 108 -11.46 12.77 6.01
C ILE A 108 -12.02 13.74 7.05
N ALA A 109 -11.18 14.50 7.74
CA ALA A 109 -11.61 15.47 8.74
C ALA A 109 -12.51 16.56 8.13
N VAL A 110 -12.14 17.09 6.97
CA VAL A 110 -12.93 18.11 6.26
C VAL A 110 -14.28 17.54 5.80
N GLN A 111 -14.29 16.35 5.24
CA GLN A 111 -15.51 15.68 4.76
C GLN A 111 -16.45 15.32 5.92
N ALA A 112 -15.92 14.79 7.01
CA ALA A 112 -16.71 14.45 8.21
C ALA A 112 -17.36 15.70 8.82
N MET A 113 -16.61 16.81 8.90
CA MET A 113 -17.13 18.09 9.38
C MET A 113 -18.23 18.61 8.47
N ALA A 114 -18.05 18.58 7.16
CA ALA A 114 -19.04 19.04 6.20
C ALA A 114 -20.33 18.19 6.23
N ALA A 115 -20.19 16.89 6.49
CA ALA A 115 -21.31 15.96 6.63
C ALA A 115 -21.98 15.97 8.03
N GLY A 116 -21.41 16.70 9.00
CA GLY A 116 -21.89 16.68 10.39
C GLY A 116 -21.68 15.33 11.10
N VAL A 117 -20.74 14.52 10.64
CA VAL A 117 -20.45 13.18 11.16
C VAL A 117 -19.32 13.23 12.19
N ARG A 118 -19.52 12.58 13.33
CA ARG A 118 -18.46 12.32 14.32
C ARG A 118 -17.82 10.97 14.06
N LEU A 119 -16.52 10.99 13.80
CA LEU A 119 -15.73 9.78 13.63
C LEU A 119 -15.20 9.31 14.99
N GLY A 120 -15.28 8.01 15.25
CA GLY A 120 -14.67 7.36 16.40
C GLY A 120 -13.45 6.52 16.03
N HIS A 121 -13.49 5.90 14.85
CA HIS A 121 -12.43 4.99 14.39
C HIS A 121 -12.18 5.14 12.90
N ILE A 122 -10.91 4.89 12.53
CA ILE A 122 -10.51 4.62 11.15
C ILE A 122 -9.94 3.20 11.13
N VAL A 123 -10.47 2.35 10.27
CA VAL A 123 -10.02 0.97 10.11
C VAL A 123 -9.40 0.79 8.74
N SER A 124 -8.22 0.18 8.65
CA SER A 124 -7.55 -0.07 7.38
C SER A 124 -6.83 -1.41 7.35
N ALA A 125 -6.82 -2.07 6.19
CA ALA A 125 -5.94 -3.21 5.97
C ALA A 125 -4.47 -2.76 6.02
N THR A 126 -3.62 -3.56 6.63
CA THR A 126 -2.21 -3.22 6.88
C THR A 126 -1.32 -4.34 6.36
N GLY A 127 -0.70 -4.11 5.18
CA GLY A 127 0.19 -5.07 4.52
C GLY A 127 1.66 -4.62 4.43
N SER A 128 1.95 -3.34 4.71
CA SER A 128 3.30 -2.79 4.74
C SER A 128 3.46 -1.62 5.73
N GLY A 129 2.34 -1.15 6.29
CA GLY A 129 2.29 -0.18 7.38
C GLY A 129 2.20 1.30 6.96
N GLY A 130 2.51 1.67 5.72
CA GLY A 130 2.57 3.08 5.29
C GLY A 130 1.23 3.81 5.39
N THR A 131 0.14 3.18 4.98
CA THR A 131 -1.22 3.73 5.09
C THR A 131 -1.59 3.97 6.54
N ALA A 132 -1.48 2.94 7.38
CA ALA A 132 -1.82 3.05 8.81
C ALA A 132 -0.95 4.09 9.53
N ALA A 133 0.34 4.20 9.17
CA ALA A 133 1.24 5.20 9.74
C ALA A 133 0.83 6.63 9.39
N GLY A 134 0.50 6.89 8.13
CA GLY A 134 0.00 8.20 7.71
C GLY A 134 -1.34 8.55 8.34
N LEU A 135 -2.26 7.58 8.44
CA LEU A 135 -3.54 7.75 9.12
C LEU A 135 -3.37 8.01 10.62
N LEU A 136 -2.44 7.31 11.29
CA LEU A 136 -2.15 7.51 12.71
C LEU A 136 -1.64 8.93 12.98
N LEU A 137 -0.63 9.38 12.22
CA LEU A 137 -0.12 10.73 12.34
C LEU A 137 -1.19 11.77 12.01
N GLY A 138 -1.90 11.57 10.89
CA GLY A 138 -2.94 12.48 10.43
C GLY A 138 -4.15 12.53 11.37
N ALA A 139 -4.54 11.43 11.98
CA ALA A 139 -5.60 11.43 12.99
C ALA A 139 -5.20 12.25 14.22
N GLY A 140 -3.98 12.11 14.71
CA GLY A 140 -3.46 12.94 15.80
C GLY A 140 -3.44 14.44 15.49
N LEU A 141 -3.23 14.80 14.22
CA LEU A 141 -3.17 16.19 13.78
C LEU A 141 -4.55 16.81 13.49
N PHE A 142 -5.50 16.06 12.95
CA PHE A 142 -6.72 16.60 12.36
C PHE A 142 -8.02 16.01 12.93
N LEU A 143 -7.95 14.91 13.66
CA LEU A 143 -9.10 14.14 14.14
C LEU A 143 -8.91 13.72 15.61
N PRO A 144 -8.83 14.69 16.53
CA PRO A 144 -8.53 14.40 17.95
C PRO A 144 -9.53 13.40 18.54
N GLY A 145 -9.03 12.38 19.23
CA GLY A 145 -9.80 11.30 19.83
C GLY A 145 -10.23 10.18 18.88
N VAL A 146 -9.94 10.27 17.57
CA VAL A 146 -10.17 9.19 16.61
C VAL A 146 -9.07 8.14 16.72
N LYS A 147 -9.47 6.88 16.86
CA LYS A 147 -8.56 5.75 16.93
C LYS A 147 -8.30 5.17 15.54
N VAL A 148 -7.08 4.68 15.33
CA VAL A 148 -6.69 3.98 14.10
C VAL A 148 -6.51 2.50 14.41
N THR A 149 -7.21 1.65 13.68
CA THR A 149 -7.09 0.19 13.78
C THR A 149 -6.53 -0.34 12.47
N GLY A 150 -5.36 -0.97 12.54
CA GLY A 150 -4.79 -1.73 11.43
C GLY A 150 -5.25 -3.18 11.50
N ILE A 151 -5.72 -3.74 10.38
CA ILE A 151 -5.99 -5.16 10.25
C ILE A 151 -4.80 -5.79 9.54
N ALA A 152 -4.02 -6.61 10.26
CA ALA A 152 -2.83 -7.24 9.73
C ALA A 152 -3.19 -8.29 8.67
N VAL A 153 -2.55 -8.21 7.50
CA VAL A 153 -2.72 -9.20 6.42
C VAL A 153 -1.57 -10.21 6.34
N ASP A 154 -0.55 -10.04 7.18
CA ASP A 154 0.55 -10.98 7.39
C ASP A 154 1.14 -10.84 8.81
N SER A 155 2.12 -11.67 9.14
CA SER A 155 2.74 -11.75 10.48
C SER A 155 3.83 -10.70 10.74
N SER A 156 3.92 -9.64 9.95
CA SER A 156 4.89 -8.58 10.19
C SER A 156 4.58 -7.82 11.49
N PRO A 157 5.59 -7.32 12.21
CA PRO A 157 5.41 -6.62 13.49
C PRO A 157 4.88 -5.18 13.27
N PHE A 158 3.66 -5.06 12.77
CA PHE A 158 3.04 -3.78 12.43
C PHE A 158 2.80 -2.89 13.64
N ASP A 159 2.67 -3.46 14.83
CA ASP A 159 2.65 -2.75 16.11
C ASP A 159 3.89 -1.88 16.35
N LYS A 160 5.02 -2.26 15.74
CA LYS A 160 6.28 -1.51 15.77
C LYS A 160 6.52 -0.70 14.49
N ILE A 161 6.20 -1.28 13.33
CA ILE A 161 6.42 -0.65 12.02
C ILE A 161 5.60 0.63 11.89
N VAL A 162 4.30 0.59 12.23
CA VAL A 162 3.38 1.70 12.03
C VAL A 162 3.75 2.92 12.87
N PRO A 163 3.96 2.82 14.22
CA PRO A 163 4.37 3.97 15.02
C PRO A 163 5.73 4.53 14.61
N ARG A 164 6.69 3.66 14.23
CA ARG A 164 8.00 4.11 13.75
C ARG A 164 7.87 4.94 12.47
N LEU A 165 7.15 4.45 11.47
CA LEU A 165 6.92 5.18 10.21
C LEU A 165 6.15 6.49 10.45
N ALA A 166 5.18 6.50 11.36
CA ALA A 166 4.45 7.72 11.72
C ALA A 166 5.39 8.76 12.36
N GLY A 167 6.30 8.33 13.25
CA GLY A 167 7.32 9.19 13.83
C GLY A 167 8.32 9.73 12.80
N GLU A 168 8.77 8.90 11.87
CA GLU A 168 9.63 9.32 10.76
C GLU A 168 8.93 10.32 9.82
N ALA A 169 7.63 10.12 9.55
CA ALA A 169 6.83 11.06 8.75
C ALA A 169 6.61 12.38 9.49
N ALA A 170 6.39 12.33 10.80
CA ALA A 170 6.28 13.54 11.62
C ALA A 170 7.58 14.35 11.64
N ALA A 171 8.73 13.68 11.74
CA ALA A 171 10.03 14.33 11.64
C ALA A 171 10.24 14.99 10.27
N LEU A 172 9.81 14.30 9.18
CA LEU A 172 9.88 14.85 7.82
C LEU A 172 8.99 16.10 7.65
N LEU A 173 7.84 16.13 8.32
CA LEU A 173 6.90 17.25 8.29
C LEU A 173 7.18 18.32 9.35
N GLU A 174 8.22 18.13 10.17
CA GLU A 174 8.58 19.01 11.28
C GLU A 174 7.39 19.27 12.23
N CYS A 175 6.56 18.24 12.46
CA CYS A 175 5.39 18.34 13.33
C CYS A 175 5.50 17.42 14.55
N PRO A 176 4.81 17.75 15.67
CA PRO A 176 4.83 16.91 16.86
C PRO A 176 4.14 15.56 16.57
N PHE A 177 4.70 14.49 17.14
CA PHE A 177 4.10 13.17 17.15
C PHE A 177 4.14 12.59 18.55
N GLN A 178 3.01 12.69 19.23
CA GLN A 178 2.79 12.10 20.55
C GLN A 178 1.41 11.45 20.50
N PRO A 179 1.30 10.22 20.01
CA PRO A 179 0.02 9.53 19.96
C PRO A 179 -0.49 9.29 21.37
N GLU A 180 -1.79 9.50 21.58
CA GLU A 180 -2.46 9.15 22.83
C GLU A 180 -2.33 7.65 23.10
N GLU A 181 -2.40 7.27 24.36
CA GLU A 181 -2.47 5.86 24.75
C GLU A 181 -3.69 5.22 24.04
N ASN A 182 -3.48 4.10 23.36
CA ASN A 182 -4.51 3.42 22.55
C ASN A 182 -5.02 4.19 21.30
N ALA A 183 -4.31 5.21 20.81
CA ALA A 183 -4.63 5.85 19.52
C ALA A 183 -4.48 4.89 18.34
N PHE A 184 -3.65 3.86 18.49
CA PHE A 184 -3.41 2.83 17.49
C PHE A 184 -3.51 1.42 18.08
N GLN A 185 -4.12 0.52 17.34
CA GLN A 185 -4.12 -0.91 17.66
C GLN A 185 -3.98 -1.75 16.38
N MET A 186 -3.40 -2.93 16.53
CA MET A 186 -3.38 -3.94 15.48
C MET A 186 -4.33 -5.08 15.82
N VAL A 187 -5.07 -5.54 14.81
CA VAL A 187 -5.90 -6.74 14.88
C VAL A 187 -5.36 -7.73 13.85
N GLU A 188 -5.08 -8.95 14.28
CA GLU A 188 -4.66 -10.02 13.39
C GLU A 188 -5.88 -10.65 12.72
N HIS A 189 -5.89 -10.62 11.39
CA HIS A 189 -6.90 -11.31 10.58
C HIS A 189 -6.28 -11.70 9.23
N MET A 190 -5.38 -12.69 9.28
CA MET A 190 -4.56 -13.05 8.12
C MET A 190 -5.22 -14.07 7.20
N GLY A 191 -6.29 -14.75 7.64
CA GLY A 191 -6.86 -15.86 6.90
C GLY A 191 -5.83 -16.96 6.61
N PRO A 192 -6.00 -17.72 5.51
CA PRO A 192 -5.08 -18.79 5.13
C PRO A 192 -3.74 -18.28 4.56
N GLY A 193 -3.59 -16.97 4.28
CA GLY A 193 -2.38 -16.35 3.77
C GLY A 193 -2.62 -15.20 2.81
N TYR A 194 -1.54 -14.50 2.45
CA TYR A 194 -1.60 -13.36 1.53
C TYR A 194 -2.13 -13.80 0.16
N ALA A 195 -3.11 -13.08 -0.35
CA ALA A 195 -3.77 -13.33 -1.62
C ALA A 195 -4.55 -14.67 -1.68
N LEU A 196 -4.80 -15.30 -0.52
CA LEU A 196 -5.67 -16.46 -0.41
C LEU A 196 -6.99 -16.03 0.20
N PRO A 197 -8.14 -16.29 -0.46
CA PRO A 197 -9.43 -15.92 0.07
C PRO A 197 -9.75 -16.72 1.32
N ASN A 198 -10.37 -16.05 2.29
CA ASN A 198 -10.97 -16.72 3.42
C ASN A 198 -12.47 -16.86 3.17
N PRO A 199 -13.00 -18.10 3.06
CA PRO A 199 -14.42 -18.31 2.82
C PRO A 199 -15.33 -17.66 3.89
N GLU A 200 -14.83 -17.47 5.10
CA GLU A 200 -15.55 -16.80 6.17
C GLU A 200 -15.79 -15.31 5.91
N ASP A 201 -14.97 -14.68 5.05
CA ASP A 201 -15.09 -13.25 4.74
C ASP A 201 -16.12 -12.98 3.64
N THR A 202 -16.48 -14.01 2.84
CA THR A 202 -17.39 -13.86 1.68
C THR A 202 -18.74 -13.25 2.06
N PRO A 203 -19.44 -13.65 3.15
CA PRO A 203 -20.71 -13.05 3.53
C PRO A 203 -20.63 -11.54 3.81
N TYR A 204 -19.53 -11.09 4.42
CA TYR A 204 -19.33 -9.67 4.74
C TYR A 204 -19.03 -8.83 3.47
N ILE A 205 -18.29 -9.40 2.52
CA ILE A 205 -18.04 -8.77 1.21
C ILE A 205 -19.36 -8.61 0.45
N GLU A 206 -20.20 -9.65 0.45
CA GLU A 206 -21.51 -9.61 -0.20
C GLU A 206 -22.46 -8.62 0.49
N GLU A 207 -22.47 -8.57 1.82
CA GLU A 207 -23.29 -7.63 2.58
C GLU A 207 -22.90 -6.19 2.22
N LEU A 208 -21.60 -5.86 2.25
CA LEU A 208 -21.11 -4.53 1.90
C LEU A 208 -21.45 -4.17 0.46
N ALA A 209 -21.29 -5.12 -0.46
CA ALA A 209 -21.66 -4.89 -1.86
C ALA A 209 -23.16 -4.57 -2.03
N ARG A 210 -24.03 -5.26 -1.30
CA ARG A 210 -25.48 -5.06 -1.37
C ARG A 210 -25.95 -3.79 -0.66
N THR A 211 -25.30 -3.38 0.42
CA THR A 211 -25.72 -2.24 1.24
C THR A 211 -25.11 -0.91 0.79
N GLU A 212 -23.83 -0.94 0.40
CA GLU A 212 -23.06 0.27 0.09
C GLU A 212 -22.69 0.40 -1.39
N GLY A 213 -22.97 -0.63 -2.21
CA GLY A 213 -22.55 -0.66 -3.61
C GLY A 213 -21.03 -0.73 -3.79
N ASN A 214 -20.30 -1.13 -2.75
CA ASN A 214 -18.85 -1.25 -2.74
C ASN A 214 -18.41 -2.70 -2.70
N VAL A 215 -17.48 -3.08 -3.58
CA VAL A 215 -16.85 -4.40 -3.55
C VAL A 215 -15.46 -4.25 -2.90
N LEU A 216 -15.30 -4.84 -1.72
CA LEU A 216 -13.98 -4.96 -1.11
C LEU A 216 -13.17 -6.01 -1.87
N LEU A 217 -11.99 -5.60 -2.29
CA LEU A 217 -11.00 -6.53 -2.81
C LEU A 217 -10.28 -7.14 -1.60
N THR A 218 -10.42 -8.44 -1.42
CA THR A 218 -9.44 -9.16 -0.60
C THR A 218 -8.09 -9.07 -1.31
N THR A 219 -7.00 -9.03 -0.57
CA THR A 219 -5.63 -8.94 -1.12
C THR A 219 -5.24 -10.13 -2.00
N GLY A 220 -6.21 -10.87 -2.49
CA GLY A 220 -6.11 -12.05 -3.29
C GLY A 220 -7.09 -12.08 -4.45
N ALA A 221 -6.97 -11.14 -5.35
CA ALA A 221 -7.81 -11.01 -6.56
C ALA A 221 -7.88 -12.24 -7.49
N LYS A 222 -7.55 -13.43 -7.03
CA LYS A 222 -7.81 -14.65 -7.80
C LYS A 222 -9.31 -14.87 -8.02
N GLU A 223 -10.17 -14.27 -7.19
CA GLU A 223 -11.62 -14.50 -7.20
C GLU A 223 -12.45 -13.36 -7.79
N LEU A 224 -11.88 -12.19 -8.07
CA LEU A 224 -12.61 -11.18 -8.84
C LEU A 224 -12.98 -11.66 -10.25
N GLY A 225 -12.31 -12.68 -10.78
CA GLY A 225 -12.74 -13.37 -11.98
C GLY A 225 -14.01 -14.22 -11.82
N ALA A 226 -14.48 -14.42 -10.58
CA ALA A 226 -15.74 -15.12 -10.32
C ALA A 226 -16.94 -14.16 -10.19
N PHE A 227 -16.67 -12.84 -10.05
CA PHE A 227 -17.68 -11.80 -9.95
C PHE A 227 -17.66 -10.78 -11.11
N ALA A 228 -16.83 -10.99 -12.13
CA ALA A 228 -16.77 -10.15 -13.33
C ALA A 228 -17.44 -10.81 -14.53
#